data_f152161cfcb09885c41828eb056f7bb3
#
_entry.id   f152161cfcb09885c41828eb056f7bb3
#
_cell.length_a   1.000
_cell.length_b   1.000
_cell.length_c   1.000
_cell.angle_alpha   90.00
_cell.angle_beta   90.00
_cell.angle_gamma   90.00
#
_symmetry.space_group_name_H-M   'P 1'
#
loop_
_entity.id
_entity.type
_entity.pdbx_description
1 polymer ?
#
loop_
_entity_poly.entity_id
_entity_poly.type
_entity_poly.pdbx_seq_one_letter_code
_entity_poly.pdbx_strand_id
1 'polypeptide(L)'
;MKKITIRLAIIFVLGNMLTLTAHAQEKKTLFIILDGIQRELLERNPTPNLDDIASKGGYNYAYVGGKKGGYSETPTISAVGYNSLLTGVWVNKHNVYGNGIKQPNYNYPTIFRNFKNSFPHKTTAVYSTWLDNRTKLVGENLEATDYLQLDYHFDGLEIDTLSYPHDNKSEYIKKIDQAVANYAANDVMEKSPDLTWVYLQYTDDMGHRFGESPQMDAGIQEADRQVGLIWNAIQKRMEAYNEDWMIIITTDHGRKVGGRGHGGQSDEERATWIVSNKKFNDVFKQTPGIVSNFPTIAHFMDINIPKNQAMELDGAGLR
;
A
#
# COMPACT_ATOMS: atom_id res chain seq x y z
N MET A 1 82.47 24.21 32.06
CA MET A 1 81.18 23.54 32.33
C MET A 1 80.12 24.15 31.42
N LYS A 2 79.72 23.44 30.32
CA LYS A 2 78.67 23.90 29.37
C LYS A 2 77.38 23.30 29.81
N LYS A 3 76.37 24.13 30.09
CA LYS A 3 74.98 23.70 30.38
C LYS A 3 74.26 23.43 29.03
N ILE A 4 73.82 22.20 28.84
CA ILE A 4 72.96 21.80 27.70
C ILE A 4 71.54 22.00 28.15
N THR A 5 70.82 22.89 27.47
CA THR A 5 69.37 23.11 27.66
C THR A 5 68.60 22.27 26.63
N ILE A 6 67.93 21.24 27.15
CA ILE A 6 67.06 20.43 26.34
C ILE A 6 65.68 21.14 26.20
N ARG A 7 65.34 21.53 25.01
CA ARG A 7 63.94 22.02 24.66
C ARG A 7 63.06 20.84 24.26
N LEU A 8 62.10 20.54 25.11
CA LEU A 8 61.03 19.58 24.79
C LEU A 8 60.05 20.25 23.83
N ALA A 9 59.96 19.75 22.63
CA ALA A 9 58.92 20.15 21.69
C ALA A 9 57.70 19.26 21.92
N ILE A 10 56.61 19.84 22.42
CA ILE A 10 55.30 19.16 22.56
C ILE A 10 54.61 19.27 21.20
N ILE A 11 54.52 18.15 20.49
CA ILE A 11 53.73 18.03 19.26
C ILE A 11 52.28 17.79 19.67
N PHE A 12 51.40 18.79 19.49
CA PHE A 12 49.96 18.66 19.62
C PHE A 12 49.41 17.99 18.34
N VAL A 13 49.13 16.70 18.40
CA VAL A 13 48.38 16.02 17.36
C VAL A 13 46.89 16.31 17.58
N LEU A 14 46.35 17.28 16.86
CA LEU A 14 44.88 17.46 16.73
C LEU A 14 44.31 16.29 15.92
N GLY A 15 43.84 15.27 16.62
CA GLY A 15 43.01 14.23 16.02
C GLY A 15 41.64 14.82 15.62
N ASN A 16 41.41 15.06 14.34
CA ASN A 16 40.09 15.29 13.82
C ASN A 16 39.27 14.01 14.03
N MET A 17 38.52 13.91 15.10
CA MET A 17 37.44 12.96 15.24
C MET A 17 36.32 13.41 14.26
N LEU A 18 36.33 12.87 13.07
CA LEU A 18 35.15 12.85 12.20
C LEU A 18 34.08 12.02 12.93
N THR A 19 33.20 12.71 13.65
CA THR A 19 31.95 12.10 14.13
C THR A 19 31.11 11.79 12.89
N LEU A 20 31.17 10.53 12.44
CA LEU A 20 30.16 9.99 11.51
C LEU A 20 28.82 10.02 12.27
N THR A 21 28.07 11.07 12.11
CA THR A 21 26.66 11.08 12.48
C THR A 21 25.98 10.08 11.57
N ALA A 22 25.72 8.87 12.09
CA ALA A 22 24.83 7.94 11.40
C ALA A 22 23.45 8.61 11.33
N HIS A 23 23.12 9.17 10.18
CA HIS A 23 21.77 9.65 9.94
C HIS A 23 20.85 8.42 9.87
N ALA A 24 19.78 8.42 10.67
CA ALA A 24 18.75 7.38 10.57
C ALA A 24 18.23 7.31 9.13
N GLN A 25 17.94 6.11 8.67
CA GLN A 25 17.39 5.91 7.32
C GLN A 25 16.06 6.63 7.20
N GLU A 26 15.81 7.23 6.04
CA GLU A 26 14.54 7.87 5.76
C GLU A 26 13.48 6.80 5.46
N LYS A 27 12.49 6.67 6.36
CA LYS A 27 11.41 5.69 6.21
C LYS A 27 10.44 6.12 5.13
N LYS A 28 10.13 5.19 4.21
CA LYS A 28 9.17 5.37 3.12
C LYS A 28 8.27 4.14 3.00
N THR A 29 7.03 4.35 2.63
CA THR A 29 6.07 3.25 2.45
C THR A 29 5.37 3.37 1.11
N LEU A 30 5.32 2.25 0.38
CA LEU A 30 4.47 2.07 -0.77
C LEU A 30 3.58 0.85 -0.55
N PHE A 31 2.27 1.00 -0.68
CA PHE A 31 1.35 -0.13 -0.63
C PHE A 31 0.57 -0.26 -1.93
N ILE A 32 0.36 -1.51 -2.34
CA ILE A 32 -0.30 -1.88 -3.61
C ILE A 32 -1.54 -2.70 -3.29
N ILE A 33 -2.65 -2.36 -3.92
CA ILE A 33 -3.84 -3.21 -3.98
C ILE A 33 -3.93 -3.78 -5.39
N LEU A 34 -3.88 -5.12 -5.48
CA LEU A 34 -4.19 -5.89 -6.68
C LEU A 34 -5.61 -6.43 -6.53
N ASP A 35 -6.55 -5.90 -7.30
CA ASP A 35 -7.98 -6.10 -7.07
C ASP A 35 -8.42 -7.54 -7.30
N GLY A 36 -9.14 -8.09 -6.32
CA GLY A 36 -9.93 -9.32 -6.44
C GLY A 36 -9.14 -10.60 -6.73
N ILE A 37 -7.89 -10.71 -6.28
CA ILE A 37 -7.08 -11.92 -6.44
C ILE A 37 -7.35 -12.89 -5.29
N GLN A 38 -7.98 -14.04 -5.62
CA GLN A 38 -8.14 -15.13 -4.67
C GLN A 38 -6.79 -15.68 -4.23
N ARG A 39 -6.66 -15.99 -2.94
CA ARG A 39 -5.45 -16.55 -2.34
C ARG A 39 -4.97 -17.81 -3.06
N GLU A 40 -5.86 -18.75 -3.32
CA GLU A 40 -5.56 -20.03 -3.96
C GLU A 40 -5.06 -19.85 -5.40
N LEU A 41 -5.55 -18.82 -6.10
CA LEU A 41 -5.08 -18.47 -7.44
C LEU A 41 -3.69 -17.83 -7.39
N LEU A 42 -3.42 -16.98 -6.39
CA LEU A 42 -2.08 -16.43 -6.20
C LEU A 42 -1.05 -17.55 -5.96
N GLU A 43 -1.36 -18.46 -5.03
CA GLU A 43 -0.45 -19.55 -4.63
C GLU A 43 -0.14 -20.54 -5.74
N ARG A 44 -1.07 -20.77 -6.68
CA ARG A 44 -0.85 -21.72 -7.79
C ARG A 44 -0.13 -21.09 -9.00
N ASN A 45 -0.10 -19.76 -9.07
CA ASN A 45 0.53 -19.06 -10.20
C ASN A 45 1.99 -18.71 -9.91
N PRO A 46 2.87 -18.71 -10.91
CA PRO A 46 4.22 -18.19 -10.76
C PRO A 46 4.16 -16.66 -10.57
N THR A 47 4.62 -16.19 -9.43
CA THR A 47 4.67 -14.78 -9.08
C THR A 47 6.05 -14.38 -8.54
N PRO A 48 7.10 -14.46 -9.39
CA PRO A 48 8.50 -14.36 -8.94
C PRO A 48 8.83 -13.02 -8.26
N ASN A 49 8.13 -11.93 -8.59
CA ASN A 49 8.37 -10.62 -7.96
C ASN A 49 7.75 -10.54 -6.57
N LEU A 50 6.53 -11.04 -6.41
CA LEU A 50 5.89 -11.17 -5.08
C LEU A 50 6.67 -12.15 -4.20
N ASP A 51 7.17 -13.25 -4.76
CA ASP A 51 7.99 -14.23 -4.06
C ASP A 51 9.32 -13.60 -3.59
N ASP A 52 9.98 -12.78 -4.41
CA ASP A 52 11.20 -12.06 -4.01
C ASP A 52 10.92 -11.11 -2.84
N ILE A 53 9.85 -10.34 -2.90
CA ILE A 53 9.43 -9.44 -1.81
C ILE A 53 9.13 -10.24 -0.54
N ALA A 54 8.34 -11.32 -0.64
CA ALA A 54 7.98 -12.19 0.47
C ALA A 54 9.21 -12.85 1.13
N SER A 55 10.22 -13.21 0.33
CA SER A 55 11.46 -13.81 0.84
C SER A 55 12.23 -12.91 1.80
N LYS A 56 12.07 -11.58 1.70
CA LYS A 56 12.73 -10.59 2.53
C LYS A 56 11.98 -10.30 3.83
N GLY A 57 10.67 -10.44 3.81
CA GLY A 57 9.81 -10.15 4.94
C GLY A 57 8.83 -11.26 5.25
N GLY A 58 7.79 -11.42 4.44
CA GLY A 58 6.80 -12.48 4.60
C GLY A 58 5.62 -12.40 3.64
N TYR A 59 4.97 -13.55 3.54
CA TYR A 59 3.63 -13.75 2.97
C TYR A 59 2.74 -14.34 4.05
N ASN A 60 1.51 -13.89 4.15
CA ASN A 60 0.55 -14.50 5.05
C ASN A 60 -0.89 -14.33 4.57
N TYR A 61 -1.76 -15.17 5.11
CA TYR A 61 -3.20 -15.05 4.95
C TYR A 61 -3.73 -13.84 5.71
N ALA A 62 -4.73 -13.21 5.15
CA ALA A 62 -5.47 -12.12 5.75
C ALA A 62 -6.97 -12.31 5.49
N TYR A 63 -7.78 -11.44 6.04
CA TYR A 63 -9.21 -11.47 5.77
C TYR A 63 -9.79 -10.06 5.61
N VAL A 64 -10.93 -10.00 4.95
CA VAL A 64 -11.78 -8.83 4.83
C VAL A 64 -13.20 -9.21 5.31
N GLY A 65 -14.10 -8.23 5.44
CA GLY A 65 -15.51 -8.52 5.73
C GLY A 65 -15.93 -8.36 7.18
N GLY A 66 -15.06 -7.88 8.06
CA GLY A 66 -15.39 -7.63 9.47
C GLY A 66 -15.77 -8.91 10.23
N LYS A 67 -16.62 -8.76 11.26
CA LYS A 67 -17.13 -9.91 12.02
C LYS A 67 -18.42 -10.42 11.37
N LYS A 68 -18.36 -11.60 10.75
CA LYS A 68 -19.52 -12.26 10.11
C LYS A 68 -20.70 -12.38 11.10
N GLY A 69 -21.87 -11.93 10.68
CA GLY A 69 -23.09 -11.88 11.53
C GLY A 69 -23.03 -10.85 12.65
N GLY A 70 -22.02 -9.99 12.70
CA GLY A 70 -21.83 -8.99 13.74
C GLY A 70 -22.03 -7.54 13.25
N TYR A 71 -21.94 -6.59 14.18
CA TYR A 71 -22.12 -5.16 13.89
C TYR A 71 -21.08 -4.60 12.89
N SER A 72 -19.89 -5.19 12.84
CA SER A 72 -18.83 -4.80 11.90
C SER A 72 -18.81 -5.65 10.61
N GLU A 73 -19.88 -6.42 10.34
CA GLU A 73 -19.95 -7.15 9.07
C GLU A 73 -19.84 -6.18 7.89
N THR A 74 -18.88 -6.45 7.00
CA THR A 74 -18.45 -5.52 5.96
C THR A 74 -18.57 -6.21 4.60
N PRO A 75 -19.25 -5.63 3.60
CA PRO A 75 -19.29 -6.21 2.26
C PRO A 75 -17.90 -6.40 1.67
N THR A 76 -17.68 -7.54 1.00
CA THR A 76 -16.42 -7.84 0.30
C THR A 76 -16.44 -7.21 -1.10
N ILE A 77 -16.49 -5.88 -1.13
CA ILE A 77 -16.60 -5.04 -2.33
C ILE A 77 -15.38 -4.11 -2.36
N SER A 78 -14.90 -3.80 -3.56
CA SER A 78 -13.67 -3.07 -3.83
C SER A 78 -13.49 -1.80 -3.00
N ALA A 79 -14.30 -0.76 -3.20
CA ALA A 79 -14.19 0.49 -2.44
C ALA A 79 -14.32 0.30 -0.92
N VAL A 80 -15.07 -0.71 -0.48
CA VAL A 80 -15.27 -1.04 0.94
C VAL A 80 -13.99 -1.61 1.55
N GLY A 81 -13.35 -2.53 0.83
CA GLY A 81 -12.04 -3.10 1.18
C GLY A 81 -10.94 -2.04 1.20
N TYR A 82 -10.88 -1.20 0.15
CA TYR A 82 -9.90 -0.11 0.10
C TYR A 82 -10.05 0.86 1.26
N ASN A 83 -11.29 1.28 1.55
CA ASN A 83 -11.51 2.22 2.64
C ASN A 83 -11.25 1.60 4.01
N SER A 84 -11.51 0.30 4.17
CA SER A 84 -11.15 -0.43 5.39
C SER A 84 -9.62 -0.45 5.60
N LEU A 85 -8.83 -0.64 4.53
CA LEU A 85 -7.37 -0.55 4.57
C LEU A 85 -6.91 0.87 4.89
N LEU A 86 -7.47 1.87 4.20
CA LEU A 86 -7.06 3.27 4.32
C LEU A 86 -7.34 3.88 5.69
N THR A 87 -8.40 3.43 6.38
CA THR A 87 -8.86 4.01 7.65
C THR A 87 -8.57 3.15 8.88
N GLY A 88 -8.24 1.85 8.68
CA GLY A 88 -8.02 0.91 9.77
C GLY A 88 -9.29 0.47 10.51
N VAL A 89 -10.48 0.75 9.95
CA VAL A 89 -11.77 0.43 10.53
C VAL A 89 -12.72 -0.23 9.53
N TRP A 90 -13.74 -0.95 10.04
CA TRP A 90 -14.75 -1.60 9.21
C TRP A 90 -15.89 -0.65 8.79
N VAL A 91 -16.76 -1.14 7.88
CA VAL A 91 -17.84 -0.36 7.24
C VAL A 91 -18.77 0.38 8.20
N ASN A 92 -19.06 -0.21 9.36
CA ASN A 92 -19.91 0.41 10.40
C ASN A 92 -19.36 1.74 10.94
N LYS A 93 -18.08 2.01 10.70
CA LYS A 93 -17.39 3.25 11.09
C LYS A 93 -17.13 4.15 9.87
N HIS A 94 -16.50 3.62 8.82
CA HIS A 94 -16.14 4.43 7.65
C HIS A 94 -17.30 4.69 6.66
N ASN A 95 -18.41 3.97 6.77
CA ASN A 95 -19.66 4.19 6.03
C ASN A 95 -19.59 4.06 4.49
N VAL A 96 -18.55 3.43 3.92
CA VAL A 96 -18.48 3.11 2.50
C VAL A 96 -19.01 1.70 2.27
N TYR A 97 -20.24 1.57 1.75
CA TYR A 97 -20.94 0.29 1.57
C TYR A 97 -20.85 -0.30 0.15
N GLY A 98 -20.19 0.40 -0.77
CA GLY A 98 -20.06 -0.06 -2.15
C GLY A 98 -19.34 0.94 -3.03
N ASN A 99 -19.09 0.57 -4.30
CA ASN A 99 -18.32 1.35 -5.27
C ASN A 99 -18.92 2.72 -5.63
N GLY A 100 -20.17 2.98 -5.27
CA GLY A 100 -20.76 4.32 -5.42
C GLY A 100 -20.23 5.37 -4.47
N ILE A 101 -19.56 4.99 -3.37
CA ILE A 101 -18.93 5.84 -2.36
C ILE A 101 -19.80 7.06 -1.99
N LYS A 102 -21.06 6.79 -1.60
CA LYS A 102 -22.07 7.85 -1.48
C LYS A 102 -21.87 8.81 -0.31
N GLN A 103 -21.43 8.29 0.83
CA GLN A 103 -21.35 9.06 2.10
C GLN A 103 -20.19 8.55 2.97
N PRO A 104 -18.93 8.68 2.54
CA PRO A 104 -17.80 8.32 3.39
C PRO A 104 -17.80 9.10 4.69
N ASN A 105 -17.50 8.45 5.80
CA ASN A 105 -17.36 9.09 7.08
C ASN A 105 -15.90 9.52 7.31
N TYR A 106 -15.55 10.72 6.90
CA TYR A 106 -14.21 11.29 7.03
C TYR A 106 -13.80 11.62 8.48
N ASN A 107 -14.68 11.39 9.47
CA ASN A 107 -14.28 11.43 10.89
C ASN A 107 -13.37 10.26 11.27
N TYR A 108 -13.28 9.23 10.41
CA TYR A 108 -12.23 8.22 10.43
C TYR A 108 -11.17 8.56 9.37
N PRO A 109 -10.15 9.38 9.74
CA PRO A 109 -9.16 9.87 8.80
C PRO A 109 -8.37 8.74 8.16
N THR A 110 -8.09 8.87 6.87
CA THR A 110 -7.22 7.95 6.16
C THR A 110 -5.76 8.04 6.64
N ILE A 111 -4.95 7.05 6.31
CA ILE A 111 -3.51 7.05 6.60
C ILE A 111 -2.82 8.27 5.97
N PHE A 112 -3.28 8.76 4.81
CA PHE A 112 -2.75 9.95 4.15
C PHE A 112 -2.97 11.22 4.97
N ARG A 113 -4.18 11.41 5.53
CA ARG A 113 -4.47 12.56 6.37
C ARG A 113 -3.64 12.52 7.66
N ASN A 114 -3.56 11.35 8.31
CA ASN A 114 -2.72 11.19 9.51
C ASN A 114 -1.24 11.42 9.20
N PHE A 115 -0.77 10.98 8.04
CA PHE A 115 0.60 11.21 7.60
C PHE A 115 0.89 12.69 7.40
N LYS A 116 0.07 13.41 6.63
CA LYS A 116 0.24 14.87 6.40
C LYS A 116 0.12 15.68 7.68
N ASN A 117 -0.75 15.27 8.62
CA ASN A 117 -0.86 15.89 9.95
C ASN A 117 0.41 15.69 10.79
N SER A 118 1.06 14.52 10.67
CA SER A 118 2.30 14.20 11.38
C SER A 118 3.52 14.84 10.72
N PHE A 119 3.52 14.89 9.38
CA PHE A 119 4.67 15.30 8.57
C PHE A 119 4.24 16.23 7.42
N PRO A 120 3.88 17.50 7.69
CA PRO A 120 3.35 18.41 6.67
C PRO A 120 4.27 18.63 5.47
N HIS A 121 5.59 18.46 5.64
CA HIS A 121 6.60 18.68 4.60
C HIS A 121 6.99 17.41 3.82
N LYS A 122 6.55 16.24 4.27
CA LYS A 122 6.77 14.98 3.57
C LYS A 122 5.75 14.77 2.46
N THR A 123 6.15 14.02 1.44
CA THR A 123 5.38 13.89 0.20
C THR A 123 4.51 12.63 0.18
N THR A 124 3.37 12.75 -0.47
CA THR A 124 2.37 11.70 -0.64
C THR A 124 2.01 11.49 -2.10
N ALA A 125 1.70 10.25 -2.49
CA ALA A 125 1.33 9.94 -3.86
C ALA A 125 0.19 8.90 -3.94
N VAL A 126 -0.67 9.05 -4.95
CA VAL A 126 -1.67 8.05 -5.35
C VAL A 126 -1.57 7.81 -6.85
N TYR A 127 -1.34 6.55 -7.23
CA TYR A 127 -1.30 6.09 -8.61
C TYR A 127 -2.39 5.04 -8.78
N SER A 128 -3.41 5.32 -9.58
CA SER A 128 -4.64 4.53 -9.52
C SER A 128 -5.29 4.38 -10.89
N THR A 129 -5.75 3.17 -11.18
CA THR A 129 -6.60 2.89 -12.34
C THR A 129 -8.01 3.47 -12.17
N TRP A 130 -8.39 3.86 -10.93
CA TRP A 130 -9.70 4.42 -10.63
C TRP A 130 -9.60 5.78 -9.92
N LEU A 131 -10.16 6.83 -10.55
CA LEU A 131 -10.14 8.23 -10.08
C LEU A 131 -10.75 8.40 -8.68
N ASP A 132 -11.83 7.67 -8.39
CA ASP A 132 -12.56 7.82 -7.11
C ASP A 132 -11.74 7.40 -5.89
N ASN A 133 -10.67 6.63 -6.08
CA ASN A 133 -9.72 6.29 -5.02
C ASN A 133 -9.09 7.54 -4.42
N ARG A 134 -8.66 8.48 -5.24
CA ARG A 134 -8.09 9.76 -4.80
C ARG A 134 -9.17 10.74 -4.39
N THR A 135 -10.15 10.97 -5.26
CA THR A 135 -11.11 12.07 -5.09
C THR A 135 -12.16 11.81 -4.03
N LYS A 136 -12.54 10.53 -3.78
CA LYS A 136 -13.58 10.17 -2.81
C LYS A 136 -13.05 9.38 -1.62
N LEU A 137 -12.20 8.35 -1.81
CA LEU A 137 -11.73 7.55 -0.66
C LEU A 137 -10.67 8.28 0.13
N VAL A 138 -9.62 8.80 -0.52
CA VAL A 138 -8.66 9.70 0.14
C VAL A 138 -9.31 11.03 0.46
N GLY A 139 -10.22 11.50 -0.39
CA GLY A 139 -10.97 12.73 -0.21
C GLY A 139 -10.12 13.98 -0.45
N GLU A 140 -9.25 13.95 -1.47
CA GLU A 140 -8.41 15.08 -1.81
C GLU A 140 -9.25 16.34 -2.09
N ASN A 141 -8.81 17.49 -1.57
CA ASN A 141 -9.44 18.81 -1.69
C ASN A 141 -10.86 18.94 -1.13
N LEU A 142 -11.35 17.98 -0.34
CA LEU A 142 -12.65 18.09 0.31
C LEU A 142 -12.55 18.85 1.63
N GLU A 143 -13.56 19.69 1.94
CA GLU A 143 -13.67 20.35 3.25
C GLU A 143 -13.69 19.33 4.39
N ALA A 144 -14.40 18.21 4.22
CA ALA A 144 -14.50 17.13 5.21
C ALA A 144 -13.16 16.43 5.53
N THR A 145 -12.13 16.66 4.72
CA THR A 145 -10.76 16.16 4.95
C THR A 145 -9.78 17.27 5.28
N ASP A 146 -10.27 18.47 5.67
CA ASP A 146 -9.49 19.69 5.87
C ASP A 146 -8.65 20.05 4.62
N TYR A 147 -9.26 19.90 3.44
CA TYR A 147 -8.62 20.19 2.15
C TYR A 147 -7.29 19.46 1.95
N LEU A 148 -7.23 18.17 2.38
CA LEU A 148 -6.06 17.32 2.18
C LEU A 148 -5.56 17.40 0.74
N GLN A 149 -4.28 17.70 0.54
CA GLN A 149 -3.63 17.69 -0.76
C GLN A 149 -2.60 16.57 -0.84
N LEU A 150 -2.59 15.88 -1.97
CA LEU A 150 -1.53 14.96 -2.34
C LEU A 150 -0.48 15.70 -3.16
N ASP A 151 0.78 15.33 -2.99
CA ASP A 151 1.89 15.98 -3.71
C ASP A 151 2.00 15.46 -5.15
N TYR A 152 1.67 14.18 -5.36
CA TYR A 152 1.70 13.53 -6.67
C TYR A 152 0.50 12.62 -6.87
N HIS A 153 0.01 12.55 -8.09
CA HIS A 153 -1.02 11.59 -8.49
C HIS A 153 -0.96 11.27 -9.97
N PHE A 154 -1.47 10.10 -10.34
CA PHE A 154 -1.69 9.69 -11.71
C PHE A 154 -2.89 8.76 -11.76
N ASP A 155 -4.01 9.24 -12.25
CA ASP A 155 -5.31 8.55 -12.30
C ASP A 155 -6.24 9.20 -13.35
N GLY A 156 -7.49 8.73 -13.44
CA GLY A 156 -8.49 9.29 -14.33
C GLY A 156 -8.37 8.81 -15.77
N LEU A 157 -7.52 7.84 -16.06
CA LEU A 157 -7.36 7.31 -17.42
C LEU A 157 -8.58 6.50 -17.87
N GLU A 158 -9.32 5.92 -16.94
CA GLU A 158 -10.54 5.14 -17.21
C GLU A 158 -11.69 6.00 -17.74
N ILE A 159 -11.63 7.31 -17.56
CA ILE A 159 -12.61 8.25 -18.13
C ILE A 159 -12.13 8.90 -19.44
N ASP A 160 -10.88 8.72 -19.82
CA ASP A 160 -10.34 9.14 -21.12
C ASP A 160 -10.60 8.07 -22.19
N THR A 161 -11.83 8.03 -22.67
CA THR A 161 -12.26 7.06 -23.69
C THR A 161 -11.67 7.28 -25.09
N LEU A 162 -10.92 8.37 -25.29
CA LEU A 162 -10.20 8.63 -26.53
C LEU A 162 -8.85 7.92 -26.54
N SER A 163 -8.07 8.06 -25.48
CA SER A 163 -6.77 7.40 -25.34
C SER A 163 -6.92 5.94 -24.92
N TYR A 164 -7.94 5.62 -24.12
CA TYR A 164 -8.25 4.28 -23.60
C TYR A 164 -9.68 3.87 -23.97
N PRO A 165 -9.98 3.61 -25.27
CA PRO A 165 -11.31 3.25 -25.68
C PRO A 165 -11.76 1.94 -25.03
N HIS A 166 -12.94 1.98 -24.39
CA HIS A 166 -13.48 0.82 -23.69
C HIS A 166 -13.75 -0.33 -24.67
N ASP A 167 -13.40 -1.53 -24.27
CA ASP A 167 -13.56 -2.74 -25.06
C ASP A 167 -14.17 -3.89 -24.22
N ASN A 168 -14.69 -4.90 -24.96
CA ASN A 168 -15.32 -6.06 -24.32
C ASN A 168 -14.35 -7.07 -23.70
N LYS A 169 -13.03 -6.82 -23.72
CA LYS A 169 -12.00 -7.72 -23.18
C LYS A 169 -11.24 -7.12 -22.00
N SER A 170 -11.58 -5.89 -21.60
CA SER A 170 -10.85 -5.08 -20.61
C SER A 170 -9.37 -4.85 -20.96
N GLU A 171 -9.03 -4.88 -22.25
CA GLU A 171 -7.66 -4.57 -22.69
C GLU A 171 -7.29 -3.11 -22.38
N TYR A 172 -8.29 -2.20 -22.36
CA TYR A 172 -8.06 -0.82 -21.94
C TYR A 172 -7.67 -0.72 -20.47
N ILE A 173 -8.28 -1.50 -19.56
CA ILE A 173 -7.89 -1.56 -18.14
C ILE A 173 -6.47 -2.11 -17.99
N LYS A 174 -6.12 -3.18 -18.71
CA LYS A 174 -4.75 -3.71 -18.72
C LYS A 174 -3.73 -2.65 -19.13
N LYS A 175 -4.05 -1.83 -20.14
CA LYS A 175 -3.16 -0.73 -20.58
C LYS A 175 -3.07 0.38 -19.54
N ILE A 176 -4.17 0.69 -18.85
CA ILE A 176 -4.19 1.68 -17.77
C ILE A 176 -3.35 1.19 -16.59
N ASP A 177 -3.53 -0.06 -16.13
CA ASP A 177 -2.70 -0.66 -15.08
C ASP A 177 -1.21 -0.59 -15.43
N GLN A 178 -0.86 -0.89 -16.68
CA GLN A 178 0.52 -0.78 -17.13
C GLN A 178 1.05 0.66 -17.08
N ALA A 179 0.23 1.64 -17.48
CA ALA A 179 0.57 3.05 -17.42
C ALA A 179 0.76 3.51 -15.96
N VAL A 180 -0.16 3.12 -15.08
CA VAL A 180 -0.12 3.40 -13.62
C VAL A 180 1.15 2.81 -13.01
N ALA A 181 1.46 1.53 -13.28
CA ALA A 181 2.65 0.88 -12.74
C ALA A 181 3.96 1.52 -13.24
N ASN A 182 4.02 1.88 -14.52
CA ASN A 182 5.17 2.58 -15.09
C ASN A 182 5.36 3.95 -14.47
N TYR A 183 4.27 4.72 -14.31
CA TYR A 183 4.32 6.04 -13.70
C TYR A 183 4.75 5.97 -12.24
N ALA A 184 4.19 5.04 -11.47
CA ALA A 184 4.58 4.79 -10.08
C ALA A 184 6.07 4.45 -9.95
N ALA A 185 6.57 3.53 -10.79
CA ALA A 185 7.98 3.13 -10.80
C ALA A 185 8.92 4.32 -11.14
N ASN A 186 8.54 5.14 -12.13
CA ASN A 186 9.32 6.33 -12.49
C ASN A 186 9.33 7.37 -11.36
N ASP A 187 8.17 7.64 -10.75
CA ASP A 187 8.08 8.62 -9.66
C ASP A 187 8.81 8.12 -8.38
N VAL A 188 8.81 6.82 -8.11
CA VAL A 188 9.67 6.24 -7.06
C VAL A 188 11.13 6.58 -7.32
N MET A 189 11.61 6.45 -8.56
CA MET A 189 12.99 6.77 -8.92
C MET A 189 13.30 8.26 -8.87
N GLU A 190 12.43 9.10 -9.40
CA GLU A 190 12.70 10.52 -9.64
C GLU A 190 12.29 11.40 -8.46
N LYS A 191 11.13 11.15 -7.85
CA LYS A 191 10.52 11.98 -6.80
C LYS A 191 10.58 11.35 -5.42
N SER A 192 10.66 10.01 -5.35
CA SER A 192 10.75 9.25 -4.10
C SER A 192 9.70 9.66 -3.05
N PRO A 193 8.39 9.57 -3.36
CA PRO A 193 7.36 9.97 -2.40
C PRO A 193 7.46 9.16 -1.09
N ASP A 194 7.14 9.80 0.05
CA ASP A 194 7.30 9.16 1.35
C ASP A 194 6.19 8.15 1.67
N LEU A 195 4.95 8.46 1.29
CA LEU A 195 3.80 7.56 1.42
C LEU A 195 3.06 7.44 0.10
N THR A 196 2.99 6.23 -0.44
CA THR A 196 2.42 5.97 -1.77
C THR A 196 1.38 4.87 -1.72
N TRP A 197 0.26 5.07 -2.42
CA TRP A 197 -0.73 4.05 -2.75
C TRP A 197 -0.74 3.79 -4.26
N VAL A 198 -0.64 2.51 -4.65
CA VAL A 198 -0.83 2.05 -6.03
C VAL A 198 -2.04 1.12 -6.08
N TYR A 199 -2.92 1.33 -7.03
CA TYR A 199 -4.09 0.49 -7.27
C TYR A 199 -4.13 0.01 -8.71
N LEU A 200 -4.25 -1.32 -8.90
CA LEU A 200 -4.34 -2.01 -10.18
C LEU A 200 -5.61 -2.86 -10.24
N GLN A 201 -6.41 -2.70 -11.30
CA GLN A 201 -7.77 -3.24 -11.40
C GLN A 201 -7.90 -4.50 -12.26
N TYR A 202 -7.01 -4.72 -13.22
CA TYR A 202 -7.21 -5.69 -14.32
C TYR A 202 -7.55 -7.11 -13.86
N THR A 203 -7.03 -7.55 -12.74
CA THR A 203 -7.32 -8.87 -12.16
C THR A 203 -8.77 -9.02 -11.74
N ASP A 204 -9.43 -7.95 -11.26
CA ASP A 204 -10.84 -7.96 -10.94
C ASP A 204 -11.72 -8.16 -12.21
N ASP A 205 -11.39 -7.44 -13.28
CA ASP A 205 -12.06 -7.61 -14.57
C ASP A 205 -11.92 -9.04 -15.12
N MET A 206 -10.74 -9.64 -14.98
CA MET A 206 -10.50 -11.04 -15.41
C MET A 206 -11.32 -12.00 -14.55
N GLY A 207 -11.38 -11.80 -13.24
CA GLY A 207 -12.20 -12.59 -12.33
C GLY A 207 -13.69 -12.49 -12.71
N HIS A 208 -14.24 -11.30 -12.86
CA HIS A 208 -15.65 -11.11 -13.23
C HIS A 208 -16.02 -11.79 -14.56
N ARG A 209 -15.14 -11.71 -15.55
CA ARG A 209 -15.42 -12.25 -16.88
C ARG A 209 -15.24 -13.75 -16.97
N PHE A 210 -14.13 -14.25 -16.46
CA PHE A 210 -13.68 -15.60 -16.75
C PHE A 210 -13.66 -16.51 -15.51
N GLY A 211 -13.75 -15.94 -14.29
CA GLY A 211 -13.62 -16.69 -13.04
C GLY A 211 -12.24 -17.33 -12.93
N GLU A 212 -12.18 -18.49 -12.30
CA GLU A 212 -10.97 -19.30 -12.23
C GLU A 212 -10.62 -19.89 -13.59
N SER A 213 -9.68 -19.28 -14.28
CA SER A 213 -9.40 -19.55 -15.70
C SER A 213 -7.95 -19.19 -16.07
N PRO A 214 -7.46 -19.69 -17.23
CA PRO A 214 -6.17 -19.28 -17.77
C PRO A 214 -6.05 -17.77 -18.01
N GLN A 215 -7.16 -17.06 -18.26
CA GLN A 215 -7.18 -15.61 -18.43
C GLN A 215 -6.94 -14.89 -17.09
N MET A 216 -7.53 -15.39 -16.01
CA MET A 216 -7.25 -14.89 -14.67
C MET A 216 -5.81 -15.18 -14.24
N ASP A 217 -5.31 -16.39 -14.54
CA ASP A 217 -3.92 -16.75 -14.28
C ASP A 217 -2.94 -15.80 -15.01
N ALA A 218 -3.21 -15.49 -16.30
CA ALA A 218 -2.43 -14.52 -17.06
C ALA A 218 -2.53 -13.10 -16.48
N GLY A 219 -3.69 -12.72 -15.95
CA GLY A 219 -3.90 -11.44 -15.27
C GLY A 219 -3.05 -11.32 -13.99
N ILE A 220 -2.99 -12.38 -13.19
CA ILE A 220 -2.14 -12.44 -11.98
C ILE A 220 -0.65 -12.32 -12.32
N GLN A 221 -0.19 -13.04 -13.36
CA GLN A 221 1.20 -12.95 -13.81
C GLN A 221 1.55 -11.55 -14.36
N GLU A 222 0.60 -10.90 -15.02
CA GLU A 222 0.76 -9.51 -15.46
C GLU A 222 0.84 -8.54 -14.27
N ALA A 223 -0.01 -8.71 -13.27
CA ALA A 223 0.03 -7.91 -12.03
C ALA A 223 1.35 -8.10 -11.28
N ASP A 224 1.86 -9.34 -11.19
CA ASP A 224 3.18 -9.62 -10.62
C ASP A 224 4.31 -8.90 -11.38
N ARG A 225 4.26 -8.90 -12.71
CA ARG A 225 5.23 -8.19 -13.55
C ARG A 225 5.18 -6.67 -13.29
N GLN A 226 4.00 -6.10 -13.13
CA GLN A 226 3.80 -4.68 -12.82
C GLN A 226 4.32 -4.33 -11.42
N VAL A 227 4.07 -5.18 -10.43
CA VAL A 227 4.69 -5.08 -9.09
C VAL A 227 6.21 -5.09 -9.20
N GLY A 228 6.76 -5.98 -10.05
CA GLY A 228 8.20 -6.08 -10.28
C GLY A 228 8.85 -4.79 -10.79
N LEU A 229 8.17 -4.00 -11.62
CA LEU A 229 8.65 -2.68 -12.06
C LEU A 229 8.85 -1.73 -10.87
N ILE A 230 7.85 -1.65 -10.01
CA ILE A 230 7.84 -0.79 -8.82
C ILE A 230 8.89 -1.29 -7.81
N TRP A 231 8.93 -2.59 -7.57
CA TRP A 231 9.87 -3.20 -6.64
C TRP A 231 11.32 -2.97 -7.06
N ASN A 232 11.64 -3.11 -8.34
CA ASN A 232 12.98 -2.81 -8.89
C ASN A 232 13.36 -1.34 -8.66
N ALA A 233 12.42 -0.41 -8.83
CA ALA A 233 12.65 1.00 -8.55
C ALA A 233 12.98 1.22 -7.05
N ILE A 234 12.20 0.60 -6.14
CA ILE A 234 12.44 0.66 -4.69
C ILE A 234 13.81 0.09 -4.32
N GLN A 235 14.19 -1.07 -4.87
CA GLN A 235 15.50 -1.69 -4.60
C GLN A 235 16.64 -0.76 -5.02
N LYS A 236 16.57 -0.16 -6.21
CA LYS A 236 17.57 0.82 -6.68
C LYS A 236 17.65 2.05 -5.78
N ARG A 237 16.50 2.51 -5.24
CA ARG A 237 16.48 3.62 -4.29
C ARG A 237 17.19 3.25 -2.98
N MET A 238 16.90 2.08 -2.42
CA MET A 238 17.56 1.58 -1.20
C MET A 238 19.07 1.36 -1.37
N GLU A 239 19.51 0.99 -2.59
CA GLU A 239 20.93 0.84 -2.92
C GLU A 239 21.67 2.19 -3.06
N ALA A 240 20.99 3.20 -3.63
CA ALA A 240 21.59 4.48 -3.98
C ALA A 240 21.49 5.53 -2.87
N TYR A 241 20.50 5.40 -1.98
CA TYR A 241 20.16 6.41 -0.97
C TYR A 241 19.99 5.78 0.41
N ASN A 242 20.09 6.59 1.46
CA ASN A 242 19.88 6.16 2.85
C ASN A 242 18.38 6.08 3.18
N GLU A 243 17.63 5.29 2.41
CA GLU A 243 16.19 5.10 2.53
C GLU A 243 15.84 3.70 3.05
N ASP A 244 14.84 3.61 3.92
CA ASP A 244 14.26 2.36 4.44
C ASP A 244 12.82 2.22 3.92
N TRP A 245 12.66 1.50 2.84
CA TRP A 245 11.35 1.28 2.21
C TRP A 245 10.63 0.06 2.78
N MET A 246 9.37 0.29 3.16
CA MET A 246 8.40 -0.79 3.35
C MET A 246 7.50 -0.86 2.13
N ILE A 247 7.41 -2.04 1.50
CA ILE A 247 6.38 -2.33 0.52
C ILE A 247 5.38 -3.31 1.13
N ILE A 248 4.08 -3.04 0.97
CA ILE A 248 2.97 -3.93 1.31
C ILE A 248 2.14 -4.15 0.05
N ILE A 249 1.88 -5.39 -0.30
CA ILE A 249 0.99 -5.77 -1.39
C ILE A 249 -0.13 -6.64 -0.81
N THR A 250 -1.37 -6.34 -1.21
CA THR A 250 -2.54 -7.09 -0.76
C THR A 250 -3.63 -7.09 -1.84
N THR A 251 -4.69 -7.83 -1.61
CA THR A 251 -5.96 -7.73 -2.34
C THR A 251 -7.05 -7.27 -1.39
N ASP A 252 -8.08 -6.67 -1.91
CA ASP A 252 -9.19 -6.08 -1.15
C ASP A 252 -10.31 -7.07 -0.83
N HIS A 253 -10.47 -8.13 -1.63
CA HIS A 253 -11.38 -9.24 -1.41
C HIS A 253 -10.96 -10.48 -2.18
N GLY A 254 -11.49 -11.62 -1.75
CA GLY A 254 -11.51 -12.85 -2.54
C GLY A 254 -12.75 -12.92 -3.43
N ARG A 255 -13.12 -14.13 -3.88
CA ARG A 255 -14.26 -14.34 -4.77
C ARG A 255 -15.01 -15.59 -4.36
N LYS A 256 -16.30 -15.68 -4.76
CA LYS A 256 -17.10 -16.91 -4.64
C LYS A 256 -16.41 -18.07 -5.35
N VAL A 257 -16.71 -19.27 -4.93
CA VAL A 257 -16.31 -20.48 -5.66
C VAL A 257 -16.62 -20.35 -7.14
N GLY A 258 -15.64 -20.65 -8.00
CA GLY A 258 -15.69 -20.41 -9.44
C GLY A 258 -15.23 -19.01 -9.87
N GLY A 259 -14.91 -18.12 -8.93
CA GLY A 259 -14.13 -16.90 -9.15
C GLY A 259 -14.84 -15.71 -9.81
N ARG A 260 -16.14 -15.79 -10.10
CA ARG A 260 -16.83 -14.72 -10.88
C ARG A 260 -17.47 -13.62 -10.06
N GLY A 261 -17.81 -13.85 -8.81
CA GLY A 261 -18.55 -12.88 -8.00
C GLY A 261 -17.92 -12.68 -6.64
N HIS A 262 -18.25 -11.56 -6.02
CA HIS A 262 -17.86 -11.19 -4.66
C HIS A 262 -18.92 -10.25 -4.06
N GLY A 263 -18.71 -9.77 -2.83
CA GLY A 263 -19.60 -8.83 -2.13
C GLY A 263 -20.33 -9.45 -0.94
N GLY A 264 -20.26 -10.78 -0.80
CA GLY A 264 -20.90 -11.53 0.28
C GLY A 264 -19.96 -11.85 1.45
N GLN A 265 -20.31 -12.93 2.17
CA GLN A 265 -19.63 -13.34 3.41
C GLN A 265 -19.19 -14.80 3.37
N SER A 266 -19.01 -15.38 2.18
CA SER A 266 -18.40 -16.72 2.11
C SER A 266 -16.94 -16.64 2.54
N ASP A 267 -16.39 -17.76 2.96
CA ASP A 267 -15.00 -17.80 3.45
C ASP A 267 -14.01 -17.45 2.32
N GLU A 268 -14.35 -17.81 1.08
CA GLU A 268 -13.55 -17.52 -0.12
C GLU A 268 -13.60 -16.03 -0.48
N GLU A 269 -14.77 -15.38 -0.36
CA GLU A 269 -14.90 -13.92 -0.61
C GLU A 269 -14.16 -13.09 0.43
N ARG A 270 -14.04 -13.62 1.64
CA ARG A 270 -13.36 -12.98 2.76
C ARG A 270 -11.85 -13.26 2.79
N ALA A 271 -11.40 -14.30 2.10
CA ALA A 271 -10.01 -14.71 2.09
C ALA A 271 -9.15 -13.73 1.28
N THR A 272 -8.22 -13.07 1.96
CA THR A 272 -7.22 -12.20 1.34
C THR A 272 -5.81 -12.64 1.75
N TRP A 273 -4.81 -11.90 1.33
CA TRP A 273 -3.41 -12.18 1.60
C TRP A 273 -2.63 -10.88 1.73
N ILE A 274 -1.46 -10.93 2.36
CA ILE A 274 -0.52 -9.81 2.50
C ILE A 274 0.89 -10.28 2.19
N VAL A 275 1.60 -9.53 1.37
CA VAL A 275 3.03 -9.67 1.09
C VAL A 275 3.76 -8.42 1.52
N SER A 276 4.93 -8.54 2.14
CA SER A 276 5.80 -7.41 2.44
C SER A 276 7.29 -7.79 2.48
N ASN A 277 8.14 -6.82 2.23
CA ASN A 277 9.60 -6.95 2.39
C ASN A 277 10.06 -6.79 3.85
N LYS A 278 9.15 -6.45 4.78
CA LYS A 278 9.47 -6.30 6.20
C LYS A 278 8.93 -7.48 7.00
N LYS A 279 9.75 -7.99 7.93
CA LYS A 279 9.28 -9.03 8.86
C LYS A 279 8.20 -8.48 9.77
N PHE A 280 7.13 -9.21 9.90
CA PHE A 280 6.01 -8.89 10.76
C PHE A 280 6.06 -9.65 12.09
N ASN A 281 5.38 -9.14 13.09
CA ASN A 281 5.24 -9.74 14.41
C ASN A 281 4.27 -10.94 14.41
N ASP A 282 3.98 -11.50 15.59
CA ASP A 282 3.14 -12.70 15.73
C ASP A 282 1.66 -12.45 15.37
N VAL A 283 1.17 -11.20 15.34
CA VAL A 283 -0.18 -10.87 14.85
C VAL A 283 -0.33 -11.24 13.38
N PHE A 284 0.71 -11.05 12.60
CA PHE A 284 0.75 -11.46 11.18
C PHE A 284 0.48 -12.95 10.98
N LYS A 285 0.90 -13.80 11.93
CA LYS A 285 0.69 -15.25 11.89
C LYS A 285 -0.76 -15.68 12.21
N GLN A 286 -1.60 -14.76 12.70
CA GLN A 286 -2.96 -15.03 13.16
C GLN A 286 -4.04 -14.67 12.13
N THR A 287 -3.72 -14.59 10.85
CA THR A 287 -4.65 -14.14 9.79
C THR A 287 -5.27 -12.76 10.11
N PRO A 288 -4.50 -11.68 9.97
CA PRO A 288 -4.97 -10.34 10.31
C PRO A 288 -6.06 -9.86 9.35
N GLY A 289 -6.94 -8.97 9.83
CA GLY A 289 -7.85 -8.24 8.93
C GLY A 289 -7.09 -7.22 8.07
N ILE A 290 -7.62 -6.91 6.88
CA ILE A 290 -7.06 -5.88 5.97
C ILE A 290 -6.89 -4.52 6.68
N VAL A 291 -7.74 -4.23 7.67
CA VAL A 291 -7.68 -3.05 8.54
C VAL A 291 -6.35 -2.92 9.31
N SER A 292 -5.58 -4.01 9.43
CA SER A 292 -4.27 -4.03 10.09
C SER A 292 -3.16 -3.35 9.28
N ASN A 293 -3.38 -3.09 7.98
CA ASN A 293 -2.41 -2.35 7.15
C ASN A 293 -2.23 -0.92 7.66
N PHE A 294 -3.32 -0.23 8.04
CA PHE A 294 -3.26 1.13 8.57
C PHE A 294 -2.32 1.26 9.79
N PRO A 295 -2.53 0.55 10.92
CA PRO A 295 -1.65 0.66 12.07
C PRO A 295 -0.22 0.13 11.79
N THR A 296 -0.04 -0.77 10.83
CA THR A 296 1.27 -1.25 10.39
C THR A 296 2.07 -0.13 9.72
N ILE A 297 1.44 0.56 8.76
CA ILE A 297 2.04 1.71 8.07
C ILE A 297 2.33 2.82 9.09
N ALA A 298 1.35 3.13 9.94
CA ALA A 298 1.49 4.16 10.96
C ALA A 298 2.68 3.91 11.90
N HIS A 299 2.83 2.67 12.37
CA HIS A 299 3.94 2.29 13.24
C HIS A 299 5.28 2.36 12.52
N PHE A 300 5.38 1.82 11.31
CA PHE A 300 6.63 1.86 10.53
C PHE A 300 7.09 3.30 10.25
N MET A 301 6.16 4.16 9.86
CA MET A 301 6.42 5.55 9.47
C MET A 301 6.48 6.52 10.66
N ASP A 302 6.31 6.05 11.90
CA ASP A 302 6.20 6.89 13.11
C ASP A 302 5.08 7.95 13.02
N ILE A 303 3.96 7.60 12.35
CA ILE A 303 2.81 8.49 12.21
C ILE A 303 2.09 8.61 13.56
N ASN A 304 1.88 9.82 14.02
CA ASN A 304 1.12 10.08 15.24
C ASN A 304 -0.39 9.89 14.99
N ILE A 305 -0.96 8.82 15.52
CA ILE A 305 -2.41 8.58 15.50
C ILE A 305 -3.02 9.19 16.76
N PRO A 306 -3.97 10.13 16.65
CA PRO A 306 -4.66 10.68 17.79
C PRO A 306 -5.27 9.59 18.67
N LYS A 307 -5.18 9.73 20.00
CA LYS A 307 -5.60 8.69 20.96
C LYS A 307 -7.05 8.25 20.78
N ASN A 308 -7.94 9.17 20.48
CA ASN A 308 -9.35 8.88 20.20
C ASN A 308 -9.51 8.00 18.95
N GLN A 309 -8.77 8.28 17.87
CA GLN A 309 -8.78 7.46 16.66
C GLN A 309 -8.11 6.09 16.92
N ALA A 310 -7.00 6.07 17.65
CA ALA A 310 -6.28 4.82 17.96
C ALA A 310 -7.17 3.81 18.73
N MET A 311 -8.05 4.29 19.62
CA MET A 311 -9.00 3.45 20.34
C MET A 311 -10.12 2.90 19.47
N GLU A 312 -10.38 3.51 18.32
CA GLU A 312 -11.43 3.11 17.38
C GLU A 312 -10.91 2.16 16.27
N LEU A 313 -9.60 1.96 16.15
CA LEU A 313 -9.05 1.06 15.15
C LEU A 313 -9.53 -0.39 15.38
N ASP A 314 -9.94 -1.03 14.29
CA ASP A 314 -10.32 -2.45 14.29
C ASP A 314 -9.14 -3.36 13.93
N GLY A 315 -8.07 -2.79 13.39
CA GLY A 315 -6.83 -3.47 13.03
C GLY A 315 -5.78 -3.41 14.13
N ALA A 316 -4.92 -4.43 14.19
CA ALA A 316 -3.72 -4.45 15.02
C ALA A 316 -2.47 -4.25 14.16
N GLY A 317 -1.49 -3.49 14.65
CA GLY A 317 -0.23 -3.30 13.93
C GLY A 317 0.54 -4.61 13.77
N LEU A 318 1.04 -4.87 12.58
CA LEU A 318 1.77 -6.09 12.20
C LEU A 318 3.29 -5.99 12.46
N ARG A 319 3.75 -4.90 13.07
CA ARG A 319 5.17 -4.66 13.43
C ARG A 319 5.29 -4.18 14.86
#